data_186302245fbe428637f440b54b9e5345
#
_entry.id   186302245fbe428637f440b54b9e5345
#
_cell.length_a   1.000
_cell.length_b   1.000
_cell.length_c   1.000
_cell.angle_alpha   90.00
_cell.angle_beta   90.00
_cell.angle_gamma   90.00
#
_symmetry.space_group_name_H-M   'P 1'
#
loop_
_entity.id
_entity.type
_entity.pdbx_description
1 polymer ?
#
loop_
_entity_poly.entity_id
_entity_poly.type
_entity_poly.pdbx_seq_one_letter_code
_entity_poly.pdbx_strand_id
1 'polypeptide(L)'
;QRPDLNGGISTHYLCTYGDPFTFFVYRQKENILRTFKAAVSERDGNACVLRFAPGDLMPIGDGATTMFDLQWVKEHFADWNTQQFVCATSSRIFAETGCCGCITGDDVIHHTRATFSGYLAKLRFRVINNLFHKEESGFSARASQQPRSRYTSRKYLFVLYAATLVGPLVDSIRLALHHKDATMLLHFAYVYYTCLCIAWYLLRALLGRPPENKTYGK
;
A
#
# COMPACT_ATOMS: atom_id res chain seq x y z
N GLN A 1 -6.44 9.23 7.39
CA GLN A 1 -7.13 8.20 8.21
C GLN A 1 -6.49 8.13 9.60
N ARG A 2 -7.33 8.01 10.60
CA ARG A 2 -6.89 7.70 11.96
C ARG A 2 -7.20 6.24 12.29
N PRO A 3 -6.29 5.50 12.94
CA PRO A 3 -6.59 4.16 13.43
C PRO A 3 -7.63 4.23 14.54
N ASP A 4 -8.49 3.21 14.61
CA ASP A 4 -9.34 3.01 15.76
C ASP A 4 -8.46 2.68 16.99
N LEU A 5 -8.52 3.50 18.03
CA LEU A 5 -7.73 3.29 19.26
C LEU A 5 -8.10 1.99 20.00
N ASN A 6 -9.31 1.47 19.77
CA ASN A 6 -9.77 0.18 20.29
C ASN A 6 -9.48 -0.99 19.34
N GLY A 7 -8.74 -0.74 18.26
CA GLY A 7 -8.31 -1.76 17.32
C GLY A 7 -7.31 -2.74 17.93
N GLY A 8 -7.09 -3.85 17.25
CA GLY A 8 -6.05 -4.81 17.65
C GLY A 8 -4.64 -4.23 17.53
N ILE A 9 -3.66 -4.88 18.14
CA ILE A 9 -2.25 -4.46 18.25
C ILE A 9 -1.59 -4.10 16.90
N SER A 10 -2.07 -4.66 15.78
CA SER A 10 -1.56 -4.39 14.43
C SER A 10 -2.34 -3.31 13.67
N THR A 11 -3.40 -2.74 14.26
CA THR A 11 -4.30 -1.80 13.56
C THR A 11 -3.58 -0.51 13.18
N HIS A 12 -2.82 0.07 14.09
CA HIS A 12 -2.10 1.30 13.83
C HIS A 12 -1.09 1.12 12.68
N TYR A 13 -0.31 0.04 12.70
CA TYR A 13 0.64 -0.26 11.65
C TYR A 13 -0.04 -0.48 10.30
N LEU A 14 -1.10 -1.28 10.26
CA LEU A 14 -1.87 -1.56 9.06
C LEU A 14 -2.44 -0.29 8.44
N CYS A 15 -3.06 0.58 9.24
CA CYS A 15 -3.66 1.82 8.75
C CYS A 15 -2.62 2.84 8.27
N THR A 16 -1.42 2.84 8.86
CA THR A 16 -0.38 3.82 8.54
C THR A 16 0.46 3.41 7.34
N TYR A 17 0.83 2.14 7.25
CA TYR A 17 1.82 1.65 6.29
C TYR A 17 1.29 0.54 5.36
N GLY A 18 0.16 -0.06 5.70
CA GLY A 18 -0.40 -1.15 4.91
C GLY A 18 0.35 -2.47 5.09
N ASP A 19 1.63 -2.52 4.71
CA ASP A 19 2.52 -3.68 4.90
C ASP A 19 4.01 -3.28 4.84
N PRO A 20 4.93 -4.14 5.35
CA PRO A 20 6.36 -3.83 5.43
C PRO A 20 7.04 -3.73 4.06
N PHE A 21 6.57 -4.48 3.07
CA PHE A 21 7.12 -4.41 1.72
C PHE A 21 6.81 -3.05 1.09
N THR A 22 5.57 -2.61 1.19
CA THR A 22 5.12 -1.29 0.74
C THR A 22 5.87 -0.18 1.48
N PHE A 23 6.02 -0.29 2.79
CA PHE A 23 6.83 0.64 3.57
C PHE A 23 8.26 0.74 3.04
N PHE A 24 8.94 -0.39 2.85
CA PHE A 24 10.32 -0.41 2.41
C PHE A 24 10.50 0.14 0.98
N VAL A 25 9.67 -0.32 0.04
CA VAL A 25 9.78 0.06 -1.38
C VAL A 25 9.49 1.54 -1.59
N TYR A 26 8.43 2.03 -0.99
CA TYR A 26 7.95 3.38 -1.28
C TYR A 26 8.38 4.40 -0.25
N ARG A 27 8.80 4.00 0.94
CA ARG A 27 8.97 4.87 2.13
C ARG A 27 7.82 5.88 2.23
N GLN A 28 6.63 5.34 2.17
CA GLN A 28 5.45 5.97 1.60
C GLN A 28 5.09 7.31 2.21
N LYS A 29 5.12 7.41 3.54
CA LYS A 29 4.53 8.58 4.18
C LYS A 29 5.30 9.87 3.90
N GLU A 30 6.62 9.83 4.01
CA GLU A 30 7.46 11.02 3.82
C GLU A 30 7.51 11.47 2.36
N ASN A 31 7.61 10.51 1.44
CA ASN A 31 7.67 10.80 0.01
C ASN A 31 6.32 11.25 -0.55
N ILE A 32 5.22 10.62 -0.12
CA ILE A 32 3.87 11.01 -0.53
C ILE A 32 3.53 12.41 -0.04
N LEU A 33 3.76 12.71 1.24
CA LEU A 33 3.49 14.05 1.78
C LEU A 33 4.31 15.12 1.07
N ARG A 34 5.56 14.84 0.73
CA ARG A 34 6.40 15.76 -0.03
C ARG A 34 5.87 15.96 -1.44
N THR A 35 5.52 14.88 -2.14
CA THR A 35 4.94 14.92 -3.47
C THR A 35 3.60 15.65 -3.47
N PHE A 36 2.74 15.39 -2.49
CA PHE A 36 1.47 16.10 -2.36
C PHE A 36 1.64 17.60 -2.14
N LYS A 37 2.55 17.99 -1.24
CA LYS A 37 2.83 19.42 -1.02
C LYS A 37 3.32 20.12 -2.28
N ALA A 38 4.14 19.44 -3.08
CA ALA A 38 4.64 19.97 -4.35
C ALA A 38 3.58 20.01 -5.46
N ALA A 39 2.61 19.08 -5.41
CA ALA A 39 1.57 18.95 -6.42
C ALA A 39 0.35 19.87 -6.21
N VAL A 40 0.28 20.60 -5.10
CA VAL A 40 -0.82 21.56 -4.85
C VAL A 40 -0.81 22.65 -5.90
N SER A 41 -1.83 22.68 -6.74
CA SER A 41 -2.00 23.71 -7.78
C SER A 41 -2.99 24.80 -7.39
N GLU A 42 -4.03 24.41 -6.65
CA GLU A 42 -5.11 25.29 -6.24
C GLU A 42 -5.52 24.96 -4.81
N ARG A 43 -5.94 25.96 -4.03
CA ARG A 43 -6.41 25.77 -2.67
C ARG A 43 -7.55 26.72 -2.36
N ASP A 44 -8.62 26.15 -1.78
CA ASP A 44 -9.73 26.90 -1.23
C ASP A 44 -10.09 26.31 0.14
N GLY A 45 -9.77 27.05 1.20
CA GLY A 45 -9.96 26.58 2.58
C GLY A 45 -9.28 25.23 2.84
N ASN A 46 -10.09 24.24 3.18
CA ASN A 46 -9.64 22.87 3.43
C ASN A 46 -9.55 21.99 2.16
N ALA A 47 -10.04 22.48 1.03
CA ALA A 47 -9.98 21.79 -0.24
C ALA A 47 -8.74 22.22 -1.03
N CYS A 48 -8.15 21.28 -1.74
CA CYS A 48 -7.08 21.57 -2.67
C CYS A 48 -7.13 20.63 -3.88
N VAL A 49 -6.63 21.12 -5.01
CA VAL A 49 -6.41 20.31 -6.21
C VAL A 49 -4.92 19.98 -6.30
N LEU A 50 -4.63 18.70 -6.45
CA LEU A 50 -3.29 18.18 -6.67
C LEU A 50 -3.14 17.85 -8.15
N ARG A 51 -2.09 18.37 -8.80
CA ARG A 51 -1.73 18.03 -10.17
C ARG A 51 -0.37 17.38 -10.19
N PHE A 52 -0.28 16.26 -10.89
CA PHE A 52 0.93 15.45 -10.98
C PHE A 52 1.51 15.52 -12.38
N ALA A 53 2.81 15.75 -12.47
CA ALA A 53 3.54 15.69 -13.73
C ALA A 53 3.74 14.22 -14.17
N PRO A 54 3.89 13.96 -15.48
CA PRO A 54 4.28 12.65 -15.97
C PRO A 54 5.58 12.18 -15.29
N GLY A 55 5.53 10.99 -14.68
CA GLY A 55 6.68 10.44 -13.95
C GLY A 55 6.71 10.74 -12.46
N ASP A 56 5.79 11.54 -11.94
CA ASP A 56 5.62 11.69 -10.48
C ASP A 56 5.15 10.41 -9.82
N LEU A 57 5.51 10.27 -8.55
CA LEU A 57 5.01 9.17 -7.74
C LEU A 57 3.53 9.40 -7.44
N MET A 58 2.69 8.63 -8.11
CA MET A 58 1.24 8.72 -7.92
C MET A 58 0.82 8.17 -6.54
N PRO A 59 -0.13 8.82 -5.87
CA PRO A 59 -0.67 8.30 -4.63
C PRO A 59 -1.37 6.96 -4.87
N ILE A 60 -1.12 6.00 -4.00
CA ILE A 60 -1.95 4.80 -3.93
C ILE A 60 -3.18 5.21 -3.13
N GLY A 61 -4.28 5.51 -3.82
CA GLY A 61 -5.52 5.87 -3.19
C GLY A 61 -6.08 4.70 -2.35
N ASP A 62 -6.63 5.04 -1.19
CA ASP A 62 -7.42 4.09 -0.41
C ASP A 62 -8.88 4.21 -0.86
N GLY A 63 -9.45 3.11 -1.35
CA GLY A 63 -10.83 3.09 -1.82
C GLY A 63 -11.87 3.48 -0.76
N ALA A 64 -11.51 3.40 0.53
CA ALA A 64 -12.42 3.78 1.62
C ALA A 64 -12.55 5.30 1.81
N THR A 65 -11.63 6.09 1.27
CA THR A 65 -11.60 7.55 1.45
C THR A 65 -11.59 8.32 0.14
N THR A 66 -11.89 7.65 -0.95
CA THR A 66 -11.84 8.24 -2.28
C THR A 66 -13.23 8.15 -2.91
N MET A 67 -13.71 9.27 -3.42
CA MET A 67 -14.93 9.34 -4.23
C MET A 67 -14.55 9.60 -5.69
N PHE A 68 -15.31 9.00 -6.60
CA PHE A 68 -15.12 9.13 -8.03
C PHE A 68 -16.46 9.50 -8.68
N ASP A 69 -16.38 10.28 -9.75
CA ASP A 69 -17.51 10.43 -10.67
C ASP A 69 -17.68 9.10 -11.44
N LEU A 70 -18.73 8.37 -11.07
CA LEU A 70 -19.01 7.06 -11.66
C LEU A 70 -19.39 7.15 -13.14
N GLN A 71 -20.06 8.25 -13.55
CA GLN A 71 -20.41 8.47 -14.94
C GLN A 71 -19.15 8.61 -15.78
N TRP A 72 -18.25 9.48 -15.36
CA TRP A 72 -16.96 9.67 -16.01
C TRP A 72 -16.14 8.38 -16.08
N VAL A 73 -16.11 7.59 -14.98
CA VAL A 73 -15.42 6.30 -14.95
C VAL A 73 -15.96 5.32 -15.99
N LYS A 74 -17.29 5.23 -16.12
CA LYS A 74 -17.95 4.35 -17.11
C LYS A 74 -17.64 4.74 -18.54
N GLU A 75 -17.51 6.02 -18.80
CA GLU A 75 -17.21 6.56 -20.14
C GLU A 75 -15.75 6.33 -20.54
N HIS A 76 -14.81 6.32 -19.57
CA HIS A 76 -13.37 6.24 -19.85
C HIS A 76 -12.78 4.83 -19.68
N PHE A 77 -13.44 3.94 -18.95
CA PHE A 77 -12.92 2.60 -18.66
C PHE A 77 -13.94 1.51 -18.95
N ALA A 78 -13.78 0.82 -20.08
CA ALA A 78 -14.68 -0.27 -20.49
C ALA A 78 -14.73 -1.44 -19.47
N ASP A 79 -13.66 -1.63 -18.69
CA ASP A 79 -13.51 -2.65 -17.66
C ASP A 79 -13.84 -2.18 -16.24
N TRP A 80 -14.55 -1.06 -16.08
CA TRP A 80 -14.80 -0.38 -14.80
C TRP A 80 -15.42 -1.28 -13.71
N ASN A 81 -16.14 -2.32 -14.07
CA ASN A 81 -16.82 -3.26 -13.17
C ASN A 81 -16.03 -4.54 -12.90
N THR A 82 -14.80 -4.65 -13.40
CA THR A 82 -13.95 -5.82 -13.16
C THR A 82 -13.22 -5.72 -11.83
N GLN A 83 -12.86 -6.87 -11.26
CA GLN A 83 -12.05 -6.92 -10.04
C GLN A 83 -10.69 -6.24 -10.21
N GLN A 84 -10.07 -6.38 -11.38
CA GLN A 84 -8.80 -5.73 -11.68
C GLN A 84 -8.91 -4.21 -11.64
N PHE A 85 -9.99 -3.66 -12.21
CA PHE A 85 -10.25 -2.24 -12.16
C PHE A 85 -10.48 -1.77 -10.72
N VAL A 86 -11.36 -2.43 -9.96
CA VAL A 86 -11.68 -2.06 -8.58
C VAL A 86 -10.42 -2.00 -7.70
N CYS A 87 -9.51 -2.94 -7.86
CA CYS A 87 -8.26 -2.95 -7.12
C CYS A 87 -7.26 -1.85 -7.53
N ALA A 88 -7.40 -1.28 -8.71
CA ALA A 88 -6.50 -0.28 -9.29
C ALA A 88 -7.16 1.07 -9.59
N THR A 89 -8.44 1.25 -9.22
CA THR A 89 -9.27 2.40 -9.61
C THR A 89 -8.56 3.74 -9.42
N SER A 90 -8.13 4.05 -8.21
CA SER A 90 -7.47 5.33 -7.91
C SER A 90 -6.23 5.55 -8.78
N SER A 91 -5.39 4.53 -8.92
CA SER A 91 -4.16 4.63 -9.71
C SER A 91 -4.46 4.85 -11.19
N ARG A 92 -5.49 4.20 -11.73
CA ARG A 92 -5.88 4.34 -13.15
C ARG A 92 -6.48 5.71 -13.43
N ILE A 93 -7.39 6.17 -12.55
CA ILE A 93 -7.99 7.50 -12.70
C ILE A 93 -6.92 8.58 -12.60
N PHE A 94 -6.01 8.49 -11.64
CA PHE A 94 -4.93 9.47 -11.51
C PHE A 94 -3.97 9.44 -12.71
N ALA A 95 -3.69 8.28 -13.29
CA ALA A 95 -2.87 8.18 -14.48
C ALA A 95 -3.53 8.85 -15.70
N GLU A 96 -4.86 8.77 -15.80
CA GLU A 96 -5.64 9.37 -16.89
C GLU A 96 -5.80 10.88 -16.70
N THR A 97 -6.17 11.31 -15.50
CA THR A 97 -6.49 12.71 -15.23
C THR A 97 -5.29 13.57 -14.86
N GLY A 98 -4.22 12.97 -14.35
CA GLY A 98 -3.07 13.70 -13.78
C GLY A 98 -3.42 14.55 -12.56
N CYS A 99 -4.64 14.46 -12.03
CA CYS A 99 -5.05 15.29 -10.91
C CYS A 99 -6.03 14.57 -9.96
N CYS A 100 -6.13 15.09 -8.74
CA CYS A 100 -7.19 14.72 -7.80
C CYS A 100 -7.55 15.88 -6.87
N GLY A 101 -8.80 15.94 -6.44
CA GLY A 101 -9.22 16.77 -5.32
C GLY A 101 -8.83 16.13 -4.00
N CYS A 102 -8.44 16.94 -3.04
CA CYS A 102 -8.13 16.50 -1.68
C CYS A 102 -8.78 17.45 -0.67
N ILE A 103 -9.49 16.89 0.31
CA ILE A 103 -10.01 17.65 1.45
C ILE A 103 -9.09 17.36 2.63
N THR A 104 -8.56 18.43 3.25
CA THR A 104 -7.68 18.35 4.42
C THR A 104 -8.47 18.70 5.68
N GLY A 105 -8.17 18.04 6.80
CA GLY A 105 -8.84 18.30 8.06
C GLY A 105 -9.99 17.36 8.40
N ASP A 106 -10.57 16.68 7.40
CA ASP A 106 -11.56 15.63 7.64
C ASP A 106 -10.88 14.29 7.86
N ASP A 107 -10.97 13.79 9.08
CA ASP A 107 -10.38 12.51 9.44
C ASP A 107 -11.44 11.40 9.33
N VAL A 108 -11.16 10.41 8.51
CA VAL A 108 -11.92 9.16 8.48
C VAL A 108 -11.32 8.16 9.46
N ILE A 109 -12.12 7.73 10.43
CA ILE A 109 -11.70 6.68 11.35
C ILE A 109 -11.88 5.33 10.68
N HIS A 110 -10.79 4.63 10.49
CA HIS A 110 -10.81 3.29 9.92
C HIS A 110 -11.05 2.24 11.02
N HIS A 111 -12.29 1.84 11.19
CA HIS A 111 -12.68 0.77 12.11
C HIS A 111 -12.24 -0.60 11.61
N THR A 112 -10.95 -0.89 11.71
CA THR A 112 -10.42 -2.23 11.43
C THR A 112 -9.80 -2.79 12.69
N ARG A 113 -10.14 -4.03 13.03
CA ARG A 113 -9.52 -4.76 14.14
C ARG A 113 -8.47 -5.71 13.57
N ALA A 114 -7.23 -5.30 13.61
CA ALA A 114 -6.12 -6.11 13.18
C ALA A 114 -5.40 -6.73 14.38
N THR A 115 -5.82 -7.94 14.76
CA THR A 115 -5.03 -8.76 15.69
C THR A 115 -3.69 -9.12 15.06
N PHE A 116 -2.71 -9.50 15.87
CA PHE A 116 -1.40 -9.91 15.36
C PHE A 116 -1.51 -11.06 14.35
N SER A 117 -2.21 -12.15 14.70
CA SER A 117 -2.39 -13.31 13.83
C SER A 117 -3.21 -13.00 12.56
N GLY A 118 -4.27 -12.20 12.69
CA GLY A 118 -5.07 -11.75 11.55
C GLY A 118 -4.26 -10.88 10.58
N TYR A 119 -3.37 -10.05 11.10
CA TYR A 119 -2.49 -9.25 10.26
C TYR A 119 -1.42 -10.11 9.55
N LEU A 120 -0.84 -11.10 10.23
CA LEU A 120 0.07 -12.05 9.58
C LEU A 120 -0.63 -12.83 8.45
N ALA A 121 -1.88 -13.24 8.64
CA ALA A 121 -2.68 -13.86 7.58
C ALA A 121 -2.87 -12.92 6.38
N LYS A 122 -3.12 -11.63 6.61
CA LYS A 122 -3.22 -10.60 5.58
C LYS A 122 -1.89 -10.39 4.84
N LEU A 123 -0.76 -10.38 5.54
CA LEU A 123 0.56 -10.30 4.92
C LEU A 123 0.82 -11.50 4.01
N ARG A 124 0.53 -12.71 4.48
CA ARG A 124 0.65 -13.93 3.68
C ARG A 124 -0.20 -13.86 2.41
N PHE A 125 -1.46 -13.45 2.52
CA PHE A 125 -2.35 -13.26 1.38
C PHE A 125 -1.76 -12.27 0.36
N ARG A 126 -1.26 -11.12 0.82
CA ARG A 126 -0.63 -10.11 -0.04
C ARG A 126 0.61 -10.64 -0.76
N VAL A 127 1.46 -11.41 -0.07
CA VAL A 127 2.65 -12.04 -0.67
C VAL A 127 2.24 -12.98 -1.80
N ILE A 128 1.28 -13.87 -1.58
CA ILE A 128 0.78 -14.82 -2.59
C ILE A 128 0.26 -14.06 -3.82
N ASN A 129 -0.62 -13.10 -3.61
CA ASN A 129 -1.22 -12.34 -4.70
C ASN A 129 -0.19 -11.51 -5.48
N ASN A 130 0.77 -10.89 -4.80
CA ASN A 130 1.81 -10.12 -5.46
C ASN A 130 2.81 -10.97 -6.25
N LEU A 131 3.06 -12.19 -5.83
CA LEU A 131 4.01 -13.08 -6.51
C LEU A 131 3.37 -13.88 -7.65
N PHE A 132 2.16 -14.40 -7.43
CA PHE A 132 1.58 -15.42 -8.33
C PHE A 132 0.29 -14.99 -9.03
N HIS A 133 -0.46 -14.04 -8.47
CA HIS A 133 -1.80 -13.66 -8.94
C HIS A 133 -1.93 -12.15 -9.19
N LYS A 134 -0.87 -11.50 -9.68
CA LYS A 134 -0.84 -10.05 -9.89
C LYS A 134 -1.94 -9.57 -10.83
N GLU A 135 -2.13 -10.27 -11.93
CA GLU A 135 -3.11 -9.91 -12.96
C GLU A 135 -4.54 -10.03 -12.43
N GLU A 136 -4.82 -11.15 -11.76
CA GLU A 136 -6.14 -11.44 -11.21
C GLU A 136 -6.53 -10.50 -10.06
N SER A 137 -5.54 -10.10 -9.26
CA SER A 137 -5.74 -9.21 -8.11
C SER A 137 -5.62 -7.71 -8.43
N GLY A 138 -5.36 -7.34 -9.68
CA GLY A 138 -5.18 -5.95 -10.11
C GLY A 138 -3.89 -5.28 -9.62
N PHE A 139 -2.98 -5.99 -8.95
CA PHE A 139 -1.71 -5.43 -8.47
C PHE A 139 -0.75 -5.08 -9.61
N SER A 140 -0.82 -5.75 -10.75
CA SER A 140 -0.05 -5.42 -11.94
C SER A 140 -0.40 -4.03 -12.48
N ALA A 141 -1.69 -3.67 -12.51
CA ALA A 141 -2.15 -2.37 -12.95
C ALA A 141 -1.62 -1.23 -12.05
N ARG A 142 -1.56 -1.45 -10.73
CA ARG A 142 -0.94 -0.48 -9.80
C ARG A 142 0.57 -0.32 -10.05
N ALA A 143 1.26 -1.42 -10.31
CA ALA A 143 2.71 -1.40 -10.52
C ALA A 143 3.09 -0.79 -11.88
N SER A 144 2.29 -0.97 -12.92
CA SER A 144 2.54 -0.44 -14.27
C SER A 144 2.41 1.08 -14.35
N GLN A 145 1.60 1.66 -13.48
CA GLN A 145 1.35 3.09 -13.42
C GLN A 145 2.35 3.86 -12.56
N GLN A 146 3.16 3.15 -11.79
CA GLN A 146 4.25 3.77 -11.06
C GLN A 146 5.44 4.01 -11.99
N PRO A 147 6.08 5.18 -11.95
CA PRO A 147 7.25 5.43 -12.78
C PRO A 147 8.30 4.35 -12.54
N ARG A 148 8.96 3.88 -13.60
CA ARG A 148 10.10 2.94 -13.53
C ARG A 148 11.31 3.59 -12.85
N SER A 149 11.08 4.31 -11.80
CA SER A 149 12.07 5.08 -11.10
C SER A 149 12.84 4.19 -10.10
N ARG A 150 13.78 4.81 -9.43
CA ARG A 150 14.57 4.30 -8.30
C ARG A 150 13.77 3.45 -7.28
N TYR A 151 12.44 3.55 -7.26
CA TYR A 151 11.55 2.81 -6.35
C TYR A 151 11.29 1.37 -6.81
N THR A 152 11.16 1.11 -8.11
CA THR A 152 10.91 -0.25 -8.61
C THR A 152 12.10 -1.18 -8.43
N SER A 153 13.34 -0.67 -8.42
CA SER A 153 14.53 -1.48 -8.13
C SER A 153 14.63 -1.87 -6.65
N ARG A 154 14.10 -1.05 -5.73
CA ARG A 154 14.11 -1.35 -4.28
C ARG A 154 13.37 -2.63 -3.92
N LYS A 155 12.35 -3.03 -4.67
CA LYS A 155 11.62 -4.28 -4.40
C LYS A 155 12.54 -5.50 -4.32
N TYR A 156 13.61 -5.52 -5.12
CA TYR A 156 14.58 -6.62 -5.12
C TYR A 156 15.52 -6.58 -3.91
N LEU A 157 15.66 -5.41 -3.28
CA LEU A 157 16.49 -5.23 -2.10
C LEU A 157 15.74 -5.57 -0.80
N PHE A 158 14.43 -5.85 -0.84
CA PHE A 158 13.65 -6.11 0.36
C PHE A 158 14.16 -7.34 1.14
N VAL A 159 14.49 -8.41 0.42
CA VAL A 159 15.02 -9.63 1.07
C VAL A 159 16.37 -9.35 1.72
N LEU A 160 17.23 -8.59 1.05
CA LEU A 160 18.51 -8.18 1.61
C LEU A 160 18.33 -7.28 2.83
N TYR A 161 17.43 -6.30 2.77
CA TYR A 161 17.06 -5.46 3.90
C TYR A 161 16.59 -6.30 5.10
N ALA A 162 15.70 -7.26 4.88
CA ALA A 162 15.24 -8.18 5.92
C ALA A 162 16.40 -8.99 6.51
N ALA A 163 17.32 -9.50 5.67
CA ALA A 163 18.46 -10.32 6.09
C ALA A 163 19.49 -9.57 6.94
N THR A 164 19.57 -8.23 6.84
CA THR A 164 20.54 -7.44 7.62
C THR A 164 20.23 -7.38 9.11
N LEU A 165 19.04 -7.73 9.56
CA LEU A 165 18.50 -7.57 10.93
C LEU A 165 18.54 -6.12 11.44
N VAL A 166 19.61 -5.40 11.19
CA VAL A 166 19.86 -4.04 11.69
C VAL A 166 18.88 -3.04 11.04
N GLY A 167 18.68 -3.13 9.72
CA GLY A 167 17.78 -2.22 9.01
C GLY A 167 16.36 -2.23 9.55
N PRO A 168 15.70 -3.39 9.60
CA PRO A 168 14.36 -3.52 10.18
C PRO A 168 14.28 -3.11 11.65
N LEU A 169 15.32 -3.40 12.46
CA LEU A 169 15.34 -3.01 13.86
C LEU A 169 15.40 -1.49 14.03
N VAL A 170 16.31 -0.84 13.29
CA VAL A 170 16.44 0.63 13.32
C VAL A 170 15.14 1.30 12.86
N ASP A 171 14.53 0.81 11.78
CA ASP A 171 13.26 1.36 11.32
C ASP A 171 12.15 1.13 12.35
N SER A 172 12.08 -0.03 13.00
CA SER A 172 11.10 -0.30 14.06
C SER A 172 11.22 0.69 15.23
N ILE A 173 12.44 0.95 15.68
CA ILE A 173 12.70 1.91 16.77
C ILE A 173 12.30 3.34 16.32
N ARG A 174 12.70 3.74 15.11
CA ARG A 174 12.34 5.05 14.56
C ARG A 174 10.83 5.23 14.46
N LEU A 175 10.10 4.21 13.99
CA LEU A 175 8.65 4.22 13.89
C LEU A 175 8.00 4.34 15.27
N ALA A 176 8.47 3.55 16.26
CA ALA A 176 7.95 3.61 17.62
C ALA A 176 8.15 5.01 18.26
N LEU A 177 9.31 5.60 18.07
CA LEU A 177 9.61 6.95 18.57
C LEU A 177 8.79 8.03 17.84
N HIS A 178 8.69 7.94 16.52
CA HIS A 178 7.95 8.90 15.69
C HIS A 178 6.45 8.92 16.00
N HIS A 179 5.85 7.74 16.13
CA HIS A 179 4.42 7.59 16.43
C HIS A 179 4.10 7.62 17.92
N LYS A 180 5.11 7.61 18.79
CA LYS A 180 4.96 7.46 20.26
C LYS A 180 4.10 6.22 20.60
N ASP A 181 4.30 5.14 19.86
CA ASP A 181 3.53 3.91 19.95
C ASP A 181 4.45 2.68 19.86
N ALA A 182 4.57 1.97 20.98
CA ALA A 182 5.41 0.78 21.08
C ALA A 182 4.96 -0.37 20.15
N THR A 183 3.70 -0.39 19.71
CA THR A 183 3.22 -1.40 18.76
C THR A 183 3.93 -1.33 17.42
N MET A 184 4.52 -0.20 17.07
CA MET A 184 5.36 -0.02 15.88
C MET A 184 6.65 -0.84 15.89
N LEU A 185 7.10 -1.31 17.05
CA LEU A 185 8.21 -2.27 17.16
C LEU A 185 7.90 -3.59 16.45
N LEU A 186 6.62 -3.93 16.30
CA LEU A 186 6.18 -5.10 15.53
C LEU A 186 6.57 -5.03 14.05
N HIS A 187 6.95 -3.85 13.51
CA HIS A 187 7.51 -3.74 12.17
C HIS A 187 8.62 -4.75 11.91
N PHE A 188 9.51 -4.94 12.87
CA PHE A 188 10.56 -5.94 12.81
C PHE A 188 10.01 -7.35 12.54
N ALA A 189 9.05 -7.79 13.34
CA ALA A 189 8.42 -9.11 13.18
C ALA A 189 7.69 -9.25 11.83
N TYR A 190 7.03 -8.19 11.38
CA TYR A 190 6.32 -8.18 10.11
C TYR A 190 7.25 -8.26 8.90
N VAL A 191 8.39 -7.58 8.94
CA VAL A 191 9.43 -7.66 7.88
C VAL A 191 9.92 -9.09 7.74
N TYR A 192 10.29 -9.74 8.88
CA TYR A 192 10.76 -11.12 8.86
C TYR A 192 9.70 -12.08 8.37
N TYR A 193 8.50 -12.00 8.91
CA TYR A 193 7.40 -12.85 8.48
C TYR A 193 7.14 -12.70 6.98
N THR A 194 7.13 -11.48 6.46
CA THR A 194 6.94 -11.23 5.03
C THR A 194 8.07 -11.85 4.20
N CYS A 195 9.32 -11.70 4.64
CA CYS A 195 10.48 -12.29 3.97
C CYS A 195 10.42 -13.84 3.97
N LEU A 196 10.08 -14.44 5.11
CA LEU A 196 9.89 -15.90 5.22
C LEU A 196 8.76 -16.40 4.33
N CYS A 197 7.65 -15.66 4.25
CA CYS A 197 6.56 -15.99 3.32
C CYS A 197 7.03 -15.95 1.86
N ILE A 198 7.76 -14.91 1.47
CA ILE A 198 8.32 -14.81 0.10
C ILE A 198 9.20 -16.01 -0.19
N ALA A 199 10.17 -16.31 0.67
CA ALA A 199 11.10 -17.44 0.50
C ALA A 199 10.35 -18.78 0.43
N TRP A 200 9.42 -19.01 1.33
CA TRP A 200 8.63 -20.24 1.40
C TRP A 200 7.80 -20.47 0.13
N TYR A 201 7.08 -19.45 -0.34
CA TYR A 201 6.23 -19.61 -1.51
C TYR A 201 7.01 -19.70 -2.81
N LEU A 202 8.16 -19.02 -2.93
CA LEU A 202 9.07 -19.22 -4.06
C LEU A 202 9.64 -20.64 -4.06
N LEU A 203 10.06 -21.17 -2.91
CA LEU A 203 10.52 -22.54 -2.80
C LEU A 203 9.42 -23.54 -3.20
N ARG A 204 8.20 -23.36 -2.72
CA ARG A 204 7.06 -24.20 -3.10
C ARG A 204 6.81 -24.17 -4.63
N ALA A 205 6.90 -22.99 -5.24
CA ALA A 205 6.73 -22.85 -6.68
C ALA A 205 7.83 -23.58 -7.47
N LEU A 206 9.09 -23.49 -7.00
CA LEU A 206 10.22 -24.25 -7.58
C LEU A 206 10.03 -25.77 -7.47
N LEU A 207 9.34 -26.23 -6.42
CA LEU A 207 9.00 -27.65 -6.23
C LEU A 207 7.72 -28.07 -6.97
N GLY A 208 7.20 -27.26 -7.88
CA GLY A 208 5.98 -27.54 -8.65
C GLY A 208 4.69 -27.49 -7.84
N ARG A 209 4.68 -26.82 -6.67
CA ARG A 209 3.52 -26.70 -5.77
C ARG A 209 3.18 -25.22 -5.51
N PRO A 210 2.82 -24.43 -6.55
CA PRO A 210 2.47 -23.04 -6.36
C PRO A 210 1.24 -22.93 -5.43
N PRO A 211 1.09 -21.81 -4.70
CA PRO A 211 -0.08 -21.58 -3.89
C PRO A 211 -1.31 -21.35 -4.78
N GLU A 212 -2.46 -21.85 -4.34
CA GLU A 212 -3.74 -21.57 -4.96
C GLU A 212 -4.17 -20.12 -4.69
N ASN A 213 -4.90 -19.55 -5.65
CA ASN A 213 -5.54 -18.26 -5.45
C ASN A 213 -6.67 -18.43 -4.42
N LYS A 214 -6.57 -17.69 -3.31
CA LYS A 214 -7.62 -17.65 -2.29
C LYS A 214 -8.15 -16.23 -2.23
N THR A 215 -9.45 -16.09 -2.25
CA THR A 215 -10.09 -14.80 -1.95
C THR A 215 -9.87 -14.44 -0.48
N TYR A 216 -9.63 -13.16 -0.23
CA TYR A 216 -9.43 -12.66 1.13
C TYR A 216 -10.68 -12.94 1.99
N GLY A 217 -10.49 -13.58 3.16
CA GLY A 217 -11.57 -13.86 4.10
C GLY A 217 -12.34 -15.15 3.85
N LYS A 218 -11.89 -16.01 2.93
CA LYS A 218 -12.43 -17.38 2.74
C LYS A 218 -11.40 -18.45 3.06
#